data_731a7c676218feffceedfdb8ad527b6f
#
_entry.id   731a7c676218feffceedfdb8ad527b6f
#
_cell.length_a   1.000
_cell.length_b   1.000
_cell.length_c   1.000
_cell.angle_alpha   90.00
_cell.angle_beta   90.00
_cell.angle_gamma   90.00
#
_symmetry.space_group_name_H-M   'P 1'
#
loop_
_entity.id
_entity.type
_entity.pdbx_description
1 polymer ?
#
loop_
_entity_poly.entity_id
_entity_poly.type
_entity_poly.pdbx_seq_one_letter_code
_entity_poly.pdbx_strand_id
1 'polypeptide(L)'
;RVWVSGALPPFAAAVRERVRSLGGRLDESQSPQDAALCIVTPLGEDASACAAREKLDPSRTVAIDVLLGLDKRRTLMTTPLTSPAMREAAHGLFSSDGVPVSVIRDSAGCVVQRVLAHIVNIGCDIAQQGIATPADIDRAVTLGLGYPKGPLALGDALGAHTVLTIL
;
A
#
# COMPACT_ATOMS: atom_id res chain seq x y z
N ARG A 1 17.39 -8.53 9.35
CA ARG A 1 17.28 -7.12 9.73
C ARG A 1 16.44 -6.38 8.71
N VAL A 2 15.55 -5.48 9.15
CA VAL A 2 14.58 -4.78 8.30
C VAL A 2 14.73 -3.28 8.56
N TRP A 3 15.00 -2.52 7.52
CA TRP A 3 14.93 -1.07 7.53
C TRP A 3 13.58 -0.62 6.94
N VAL A 4 12.94 0.38 7.53
CA VAL A 4 11.64 0.88 7.08
C VAL A 4 11.76 2.36 6.74
N SER A 5 11.42 2.72 5.51
CA SER A 5 11.39 4.10 5.05
C SER A 5 10.54 4.99 5.96
N GLY A 6 11.01 6.21 6.21
CA GLY A 6 10.30 7.22 6.96
C GLY A 6 9.50 8.21 6.09
N ALA A 7 9.44 8.01 4.79
CA ALA A 7 8.85 8.97 3.84
C ALA A 7 7.37 9.28 4.12
N LEU A 8 6.60 8.29 4.58
CA LEU A 8 5.21 8.45 5.03
C LEU A 8 5.10 8.02 6.50
N PRO A 9 5.28 8.95 7.46
CA PRO A 9 5.43 8.61 8.88
C PRO A 9 4.33 7.72 9.47
N PRO A 10 3.03 7.93 9.21
CA PRO A 10 1.98 7.05 9.74
C PRO A 10 2.08 5.61 9.24
N PHE A 11 2.38 5.44 7.94
CA PHE A 11 2.56 4.12 7.34
C PHE A 11 3.84 3.45 7.84
N ALA A 12 4.93 4.21 7.92
CA ALA A 12 6.19 3.73 8.47
C ALA A 12 6.04 3.22 9.92
N ALA A 13 5.31 3.95 10.76
CA ALA A 13 5.05 3.55 12.14
C ALA A 13 4.29 2.22 12.21
N ALA A 14 3.22 2.07 11.42
CA ALA A 14 2.44 0.83 11.36
C ALA A 14 3.29 -0.37 10.91
N VAL A 15 4.16 -0.18 9.92
CA VAL A 15 5.06 -1.25 9.44
C VAL A 15 6.11 -1.60 10.48
N ARG A 16 6.74 -0.61 11.14
CA ARG A 16 7.73 -0.87 12.21
C ARG A 16 7.12 -1.64 13.37
N GLU A 17 5.92 -1.25 13.79
CA GLU A 17 5.18 -1.97 14.83
C GLU A 17 4.88 -3.41 14.40
N ARG A 18 4.43 -3.60 13.16
CA ARG A 18 4.17 -4.93 12.61
C ARG A 18 5.45 -5.77 12.55
N VAL A 19 6.56 -5.23 12.08
CA VAL A 19 7.85 -5.94 12.04
C VAL A 19 8.26 -6.40 13.44
N ARG A 20 8.12 -5.54 14.45
CA ARG A 20 8.42 -5.92 15.86
C ARG A 20 7.50 -7.03 16.36
N SER A 21 6.20 -6.93 16.12
CA SER A 21 5.21 -7.93 16.56
C SER A 21 5.44 -9.32 15.92
N LEU A 22 6.01 -9.33 14.72
CA LEU A 22 6.39 -10.55 13.99
C LEU A 22 7.80 -11.08 14.36
N GLY A 23 8.45 -10.50 15.38
CA GLY A 23 9.79 -10.89 15.81
C GLY A 23 10.92 -10.41 14.88
N GLY A 24 10.60 -9.53 13.94
CA GLY A 24 11.58 -8.94 13.04
C GLY A 24 12.52 -7.97 13.77
N ARG A 25 13.79 -7.95 13.33
CA ARG A 25 14.80 -7.06 13.89
C ARG A 25 14.90 -5.78 13.08
N LEU A 26 14.47 -4.66 13.64
CA LEU A 26 14.55 -3.36 12.97
C LEU A 26 16.01 -2.85 12.88
N ASP A 27 16.27 -2.18 11.78
CA ASP A 27 17.41 -1.30 11.59
C ASP A 27 16.94 0.14 11.79
N GLU A 28 17.34 0.74 12.90
CA GLU A 28 16.92 2.10 13.30
C GLU A 28 17.88 3.18 12.75
N SER A 29 18.78 2.82 11.87
CA SER A 29 19.73 3.76 11.26
C SER A 29 19.02 4.74 10.33
N GLN A 30 19.58 5.93 10.13
CA GLN A 30 19.08 6.92 9.16
C GLN A 30 19.03 6.37 7.73
N SER A 31 20.02 5.55 7.37
CA SER A 31 20.08 4.86 6.07
C SER A 31 20.24 3.37 6.33
N PRO A 32 19.70 2.51 5.43
CA PRO A 32 19.75 1.08 5.63
C PRO A 32 21.20 0.55 5.64
N GLN A 33 21.53 -0.26 6.65
CA GLN A 33 22.80 -0.95 6.71
C GLN A 33 22.92 -2.00 5.59
N ASP A 34 24.14 -2.42 5.30
CA ASP A 34 24.38 -3.50 4.33
C ASP A 34 23.62 -4.76 4.70
N ALA A 35 23.09 -5.44 3.69
CA ALA A 35 22.24 -6.63 3.79
C ALA A 35 20.90 -6.45 4.53
N ALA A 36 20.49 -5.24 4.91
CA ALA A 36 19.14 -5.03 5.43
C ALA A 36 18.09 -5.11 4.31
N LEU A 37 16.98 -5.78 4.59
CA LEU A 37 15.78 -5.70 3.77
C LEU A 37 15.19 -4.30 3.90
N CYS A 38 15.04 -3.57 2.80
CA CYS A 38 14.45 -2.24 2.77
C CYS A 38 12.95 -2.34 2.49
N ILE A 39 12.14 -1.83 3.41
CA ILE A 39 10.68 -1.76 3.23
C ILE A 39 10.28 -0.32 2.97
N VAL A 40 9.59 -0.09 1.85
CA VAL A 40 8.98 1.19 1.48
C VAL A 40 7.46 1.08 1.50
N THR A 41 6.78 2.20 1.73
CA THR A 41 5.32 2.28 1.84
C THR A 41 4.78 3.27 0.81
N PRO A 42 4.74 2.90 -0.49
CA PRO A 42 4.27 3.80 -1.55
C PRO A 42 2.80 4.19 -1.37
N LEU A 43 2.48 5.41 -1.78
CA LEU A 43 1.11 5.87 -1.97
C LEU A 43 1.01 6.41 -3.41
N GLY A 44 0.33 5.66 -4.29
CA GLY A 44 0.23 5.97 -5.71
C GLY A 44 1.47 5.62 -6.56
N GLU A 45 2.64 5.46 -5.94
CA GLU A 45 3.90 5.10 -6.61
C GLU A 45 4.11 3.59 -6.71
N ASP A 46 5.11 3.18 -7.47
CA ASP A 46 5.65 1.81 -7.49
C ASP A 46 6.91 1.67 -6.60
N ALA A 47 7.38 0.44 -6.41
CA ALA A 47 8.54 0.15 -5.57
C ALA A 47 9.84 0.71 -6.16
N SER A 48 9.97 0.69 -7.49
CA SER A 48 11.15 1.22 -8.19
C SER A 48 11.26 2.74 -8.06
N ALA A 49 10.15 3.46 -8.22
CA ALA A 49 10.09 4.90 -8.03
C ALA A 49 10.48 5.30 -6.59
N CYS A 50 9.94 4.59 -5.59
CA CYS A 50 10.32 4.80 -4.19
C CYS A 50 11.82 4.53 -3.96
N ALA A 51 12.34 3.41 -4.47
CA ALA A 51 13.75 3.07 -4.32
C ALA A 51 14.67 4.14 -4.94
N ALA A 52 14.31 4.61 -6.14
CA ALA A 52 15.08 5.65 -6.83
C ALA A 52 15.04 6.99 -6.07
N ARG A 53 13.87 7.44 -5.65
CA ARG A 53 13.67 8.68 -4.90
C ARG A 53 14.43 8.68 -3.58
N GLU A 54 14.44 7.56 -2.88
CA GLU A 54 15.09 7.42 -1.57
C GLU A 54 16.54 6.92 -1.68
N LYS A 55 17.06 6.74 -2.90
CA LYS A 55 18.43 6.25 -3.20
C LYS A 55 18.73 4.91 -2.52
N LEU A 56 17.73 4.01 -2.51
CA LEU A 56 17.85 2.66 -1.98
C LEU A 56 18.35 1.69 -3.05
N ASP A 57 18.99 0.61 -2.62
CA ASP A 57 19.35 -0.50 -3.49
C ASP A 57 18.08 -1.28 -3.88
N PRO A 58 17.66 -1.27 -5.16
CA PRO A 58 16.44 -1.93 -5.58
C PRO A 58 16.48 -3.47 -5.43
N SER A 59 17.68 -4.06 -5.37
CA SER A 59 17.84 -5.51 -5.22
C SER A 59 17.38 -6.03 -3.85
N ARG A 60 17.31 -5.15 -2.86
CA ARG A 60 16.88 -5.45 -1.49
C ARG A 60 15.69 -4.61 -1.03
N THR A 61 15.02 -3.93 -1.97
CA THR A 61 13.83 -3.12 -1.69
C THR A 61 12.56 -3.88 -2.01
N VAL A 62 11.61 -3.86 -1.08
CA VAL A 62 10.25 -4.40 -1.21
C VAL A 62 9.28 -3.35 -0.69
N ALA A 63 8.22 -3.10 -1.42
CA ALA A 63 7.13 -2.24 -0.96
C ALA A 63 6.04 -3.07 -0.26
N ILE A 64 5.34 -2.44 0.68
CA ILE A 64 4.15 -3.01 1.32
C ILE A 64 3.00 -2.01 1.25
N ASP A 65 1.82 -2.48 0.84
CA ASP A 65 0.60 -1.68 0.84
C ASP A 65 0.01 -1.61 2.25
N VAL A 66 -0.14 -0.40 2.77
CA VAL A 66 -0.64 -0.13 4.14
C VAL A 66 -2.00 0.56 4.13
N LEU A 67 -2.54 0.94 2.96
CA LEU A 67 -3.73 1.79 2.85
C LEU A 67 -4.93 1.24 3.65
N LEU A 68 -5.17 -0.06 3.63
CA LEU A 68 -6.26 -0.72 4.37
C LEU A 68 -5.79 -1.48 5.62
N GLY A 69 -4.58 -1.22 6.09
CA GLY A 69 -3.98 -1.90 7.23
C GLY A 69 -3.30 -3.22 6.88
N LEU A 70 -2.77 -3.91 7.91
CA LEU A 70 -1.92 -5.08 7.76
C LEU A 70 -2.48 -6.34 8.45
N ASP A 71 -3.74 -6.32 8.91
CA ASP A 71 -4.27 -7.36 9.79
C ASP A 71 -4.99 -8.50 9.06
N LYS A 72 -5.65 -8.19 7.92
CA LYS A 72 -6.48 -9.17 7.20
C LYS A 72 -5.75 -9.80 6.02
N ARG A 73 -4.98 -9.01 5.30
CA ARG A 73 -4.19 -9.41 4.15
C ARG A 73 -3.07 -8.40 3.95
N ARG A 74 -1.92 -8.88 3.46
CA ARG A 74 -0.77 -8.03 3.14
C ARG A 74 -0.42 -8.18 1.67
N THR A 75 -0.12 -7.06 1.02
CA THR A 75 0.38 -7.06 -0.35
C THR A 75 1.80 -6.51 -0.36
N LEU A 76 2.74 -7.34 -0.78
CA LEU A 76 4.12 -6.95 -1.03
C LEU A 76 4.31 -6.71 -2.53
N MET A 77 5.11 -5.73 -2.87
CA MET A 77 5.45 -5.41 -4.26
C MET A 77 6.97 -5.37 -4.40
N THR A 78 7.48 -6.11 -5.38
CA THR A 78 8.93 -6.19 -5.63
C THR A 78 9.32 -5.31 -6.80
N THR A 79 10.50 -4.70 -6.75
CA THR A 79 11.12 -4.10 -7.93
C THR A 79 11.51 -5.21 -8.94
N PRO A 80 11.75 -4.88 -10.21
CA PRO A 80 12.29 -5.86 -11.17
C PRO A 80 13.65 -6.45 -10.78
N LEU A 81 14.38 -5.77 -9.89
CA LEU A 81 15.72 -6.16 -9.45
C LEU A 81 15.71 -6.82 -8.04
N THR A 82 14.59 -6.83 -7.34
CA THR A 82 14.51 -7.45 -6.01
C THR A 82 15.00 -8.90 -6.06
N SER A 83 16.02 -9.22 -5.27
CA SER A 83 16.59 -10.56 -5.25
C SER A 83 15.62 -11.59 -4.69
N PRO A 84 15.66 -12.86 -5.14
CA PRO A 84 14.82 -13.91 -4.60
C PRO A 84 14.93 -14.04 -3.08
N ALA A 85 16.13 -13.92 -2.53
CA ALA A 85 16.37 -14.01 -1.09
C ALA A 85 15.65 -12.89 -0.30
N MET A 86 15.65 -11.65 -0.80
CA MET A 86 14.94 -10.54 -0.16
C MET A 86 13.42 -10.65 -0.30
N ARG A 87 12.94 -11.11 -1.46
CA ARG A 87 11.53 -11.41 -1.66
C ARG A 87 11.04 -12.49 -0.68
N GLU A 88 11.78 -13.57 -0.54
CA GLU A 88 11.45 -14.67 0.39
C GLU A 88 11.54 -14.23 1.85
N ALA A 89 12.56 -13.45 2.21
CA ALA A 89 12.70 -12.90 3.55
C ALA A 89 11.52 -11.98 3.91
N ALA A 90 11.09 -11.11 3.00
CA ALA A 90 9.93 -10.26 3.19
C ALA A 90 8.65 -11.10 3.31
N HIS A 91 8.43 -12.05 2.40
CA HIS A 91 7.26 -12.93 2.44
C HIS A 91 7.21 -13.73 3.73
N GLY A 92 8.31 -14.39 4.12
CA GLY A 92 8.39 -15.19 5.33
C GLY A 92 8.11 -14.37 6.60
N LEU A 93 8.69 -13.16 6.69
CA LEU A 93 8.42 -12.26 7.81
C LEU A 93 6.93 -11.89 7.89
N PHE A 94 6.38 -11.35 6.81
CA PHE A 94 5.01 -10.83 6.82
C PHE A 94 3.92 -11.90 6.78
N SER A 95 4.25 -13.18 6.61
CA SER A 95 3.32 -14.31 6.69
C SER A 95 3.46 -15.13 7.98
N SER A 96 4.40 -14.81 8.84
CA SER A 96 4.78 -15.64 10.02
C SER A 96 3.67 -15.78 11.07
N ASP A 97 2.70 -14.86 11.09
CA ASP A 97 1.52 -14.91 11.96
C ASP A 97 0.27 -15.54 11.29
N GLY A 98 0.44 -16.14 10.12
CA GLY A 98 -0.65 -16.77 9.38
C GLY A 98 -1.53 -15.82 8.57
N VAL A 99 -1.28 -14.51 8.59
CA VAL A 99 -2.01 -13.56 7.73
C VAL A 99 -1.57 -13.77 6.28
N PRO A 100 -2.53 -13.94 5.32
CA PRO A 100 -2.20 -14.16 3.92
C PRO A 100 -1.39 -13.01 3.30
N VAL A 101 -0.33 -13.36 2.58
CA VAL A 101 0.53 -12.41 1.86
C VAL A 101 0.47 -12.68 0.36
N SER A 102 0.22 -11.63 -0.41
CA SER A 102 0.39 -11.66 -1.87
C SER A 102 1.64 -10.89 -2.26
N VAL A 103 2.42 -11.45 -3.18
CA VAL A 103 3.56 -10.74 -3.77
C VAL A 103 3.23 -10.41 -5.21
N ILE A 104 3.27 -9.13 -5.54
CA ILE A 104 2.97 -8.61 -6.88
C ILE A 104 4.24 -8.04 -7.53
N ARG A 105 4.20 -7.90 -8.85
CA ARG A 105 5.22 -7.17 -9.61
C ARG A 105 5.05 -5.67 -9.40
N ASP A 106 6.08 -4.93 -9.76
CA ASP A 106 6.13 -3.47 -9.68
C ASP A 106 4.96 -2.83 -10.45
N SER A 107 4.21 -2.00 -9.74
CA SER A 107 3.00 -1.38 -10.29
C SER A 107 2.57 -0.19 -9.43
N ALA A 108 2.50 0.98 -10.02
CA ALA A 108 2.06 2.19 -9.34
C ALA A 108 0.68 2.00 -8.64
N GLY A 109 0.59 2.41 -7.38
CA GLY A 109 -0.62 2.26 -6.57
C GLY A 109 -0.97 0.83 -6.18
N CYS A 110 -0.04 -0.10 -6.23
CA CYS A 110 -0.29 -1.52 -5.94
C CYS A 110 -1.54 -2.03 -6.70
N VAL A 111 -2.37 -2.83 -6.06
CA VAL A 111 -3.67 -3.26 -6.61
C VAL A 111 -4.81 -2.48 -5.94
N VAL A 112 -4.85 -2.50 -4.61
CA VAL A 112 -5.98 -1.98 -3.84
C VAL A 112 -6.06 -0.46 -3.92
N GLN A 113 -4.95 0.24 -3.79
CA GLN A 113 -4.91 1.71 -3.90
C GLN A 113 -5.48 2.16 -5.24
N ARG A 114 -4.99 1.58 -6.34
CA ARG A 114 -5.44 1.91 -7.69
C ARG A 114 -6.93 1.66 -7.88
N VAL A 115 -7.43 0.48 -7.49
CA VAL A 115 -8.85 0.12 -7.63
C VAL A 115 -9.74 1.08 -6.84
N LEU A 116 -9.40 1.35 -5.57
CA LEU A 116 -10.19 2.22 -4.72
C LEU A 116 -10.20 3.67 -5.23
N ALA A 117 -9.06 4.19 -5.65
CA ALA A 117 -8.98 5.55 -6.18
C ALA A 117 -9.82 5.71 -7.45
N HIS A 118 -9.79 4.74 -8.37
CA HIS A 118 -10.63 4.78 -9.56
C HIS A 118 -12.13 4.65 -9.26
N ILE A 119 -12.51 3.82 -8.28
CA ILE A 119 -13.91 3.73 -7.84
C ILE A 119 -14.40 5.09 -7.33
N VAL A 120 -13.62 5.76 -6.48
CA VAL A 120 -13.94 7.09 -5.98
C VAL A 120 -14.02 8.11 -7.14
N ASN A 121 -13.04 8.11 -8.03
CA ASN A 121 -12.98 9.02 -9.16
C ASN A 121 -14.21 8.88 -10.07
N ILE A 122 -14.62 7.66 -10.39
CA ILE A 122 -15.83 7.40 -11.18
C ILE A 122 -17.08 7.93 -10.46
N GLY A 123 -17.22 7.70 -9.14
CA GLY A 123 -18.32 8.23 -8.35
C GLY A 123 -18.38 9.77 -8.35
N CYS A 124 -17.23 10.43 -8.22
CA CYS A 124 -17.12 11.88 -8.30
C CYS A 124 -17.50 12.41 -9.69
N ASP A 125 -17.09 11.74 -10.76
CA ASP A 125 -17.44 12.12 -12.13
C ASP A 125 -18.95 12.05 -12.38
N ILE A 126 -19.62 10.97 -11.94
CA ILE A 126 -21.08 10.83 -12.02
C ILE A 126 -21.80 11.96 -11.25
N ALA A 127 -21.30 12.28 -10.05
CA ALA A 127 -21.86 13.39 -9.26
C ALA A 127 -21.65 14.74 -9.91
N GLN A 128 -20.45 15.00 -10.45
CA GLN A 128 -20.10 16.25 -11.14
C GLN A 128 -20.96 16.47 -12.38
N GLN A 129 -21.28 15.43 -13.12
CA GLN A 129 -22.16 15.49 -14.29
C GLN A 129 -23.63 15.66 -13.91
N GLY A 130 -23.99 15.63 -12.64
CA GLY A 130 -25.37 15.72 -12.16
C GLY A 130 -26.27 14.56 -12.57
N ILE A 131 -25.68 13.40 -12.85
CA ILE A 131 -26.43 12.19 -13.27
C ILE A 131 -27.28 11.67 -12.13
N ALA A 132 -26.77 11.68 -10.91
CA ALA A 132 -27.47 11.25 -9.69
C ALA A 132 -26.94 12.01 -8.48
N THR A 133 -27.71 12.00 -7.38
CA THR A 133 -27.24 12.57 -6.12
C THR A 133 -26.11 11.71 -5.52
N PRO A 134 -25.18 12.28 -4.73
CA PRO A 134 -24.17 11.52 -4.01
C PRO A 134 -24.72 10.32 -3.24
N ALA A 135 -25.86 10.50 -2.57
CA ALA A 135 -26.50 9.44 -1.80
C ALA A 135 -27.03 8.30 -2.69
N ASP A 136 -27.60 8.64 -3.85
CA ASP A 136 -28.11 7.64 -4.80
C ASP A 136 -26.96 6.88 -5.48
N ILE A 137 -25.84 7.55 -5.79
CA ILE A 137 -24.63 6.91 -6.33
C ILE A 137 -24.10 5.87 -5.35
N ASP A 138 -23.93 6.25 -4.09
CA ASP A 138 -23.46 5.35 -3.05
C ASP A 138 -24.40 4.17 -2.84
N ARG A 139 -25.72 4.44 -2.82
CA ARG A 139 -26.73 3.40 -2.68
C ARG A 139 -26.77 2.43 -3.85
N ALA A 140 -26.65 2.94 -5.08
CA ALA A 140 -26.63 2.10 -6.27
C ALA A 140 -25.43 1.14 -6.28
N VAL A 141 -24.24 1.63 -5.89
CA VAL A 141 -23.02 0.80 -5.86
C VAL A 141 -23.05 -0.21 -4.69
N THR A 142 -23.52 0.19 -3.51
CA THR A 142 -23.63 -0.73 -2.38
C THR A 142 -24.64 -1.84 -2.63
N LEU A 143 -25.81 -1.52 -3.18
CA LEU A 143 -26.86 -2.51 -3.45
C LEU A 143 -26.59 -3.31 -4.74
N GLY A 144 -26.09 -2.64 -5.79
CA GLY A 144 -25.90 -3.27 -7.10
C GLY A 144 -24.64 -4.12 -7.19
N LEU A 145 -23.56 -3.71 -6.52
CA LEU A 145 -22.26 -4.40 -6.57
C LEU A 145 -21.88 -5.08 -5.25
N GLY A 146 -22.66 -4.89 -4.19
CA GLY A 146 -22.37 -5.47 -2.87
C GLY A 146 -21.14 -4.86 -2.18
N TYR A 147 -20.76 -3.65 -2.53
CA TYR A 147 -19.62 -2.99 -1.89
C TYR A 147 -19.97 -2.57 -0.46
N PRO A 148 -19.01 -2.65 0.49
CA PRO A 148 -19.27 -2.28 1.89
C PRO A 148 -19.49 -0.78 2.09
N LYS A 149 -19.02 0.04 1.14
CA LYS A 149 -19.24 1.49 1.08
C LYS A 149 -19.43 1.91 -0.37
N GLY A 150 -20.25 2.92 -0.61
CA GLY A 150 -20.36 3.54 -1.92
C GLY A 150 -19.11 4.40 -2.23
N PRO A 151 -18.93 4.80 -3.49
CA PRO A 151 -17.72 5.48 -3.96
C PRO A 151 -17.47 6.81 -3.26
N LEU A 152 -18.50 7.62 -2.99
CA LEU A 152 -18.31 8.92 -2.36
C LEU A 152 -18.03 8.78 -0.86
N ALA A 153 -18.77 7.91 -0.15
CA ALA A 153 -18.49 7.56 1.24
C ALA A 153 -17.10 6.91 1.42
N LEU A 154 -16.60 6.19 0.41
CA LEU A 154 -15.25 5.66 0.38
C LEU A 154 -14.23 6.80 0.22
N GLY A 155 -14.49 7.76 -0.66
CA GLY A 155 -13.67 8.95 -0.85
C GLY A 155 -13.53 9.78 0.43
N ASP A 156 -14.63 9.98 1.14
CA ASP A 156 -14.63 10.67 2.46
C ASP A 156 -13.77 9.89 3.49
N ALA A 157 -13.87 8.57 3.51
CA ALA A 157 -13.12 7.74 4.44
C ALA A 157 -11.61 7.71 4.15
N LEU A 158 -11.20 7.72 2.88
CA LEU A 158 -9.80 7.76 2.46
C LEU A 158 -9.20 9.16 2.53
N GLY A 159 -10.03 10.18 2.34
CA GLY A 159 -9.63 11.56 2.20
C GLY A 159 -9.27 11.93 0.74
N ALA A 160 -9.75 13.07 0.28
CA ALA A 160 -9.56 13.53 -1.11
C ALA A 160 -8.09 13.64 -1.50
N HIS A 161 -7.22 14.10 -0.59
CA HIS A 161 -5.78 14.18 -0.83
C HIS A 161 -5.16 12.81 -1.10
N THR A 162 -5.52 11.80 -0.32
CA THR A 162 -5.04 10.42 -0.51
C THR A 162 -5.47 9.89 -1.89
N VAL A 163 -6.73 10.07 -2.25
CA VAL A 163 -7.26 9.63 -3.55
C VAL A 163 -6.53 10.33 -4.71
N LEU A 164 -6.37 11.65 -4.65
CA LEU A 164 -5.64 12.41 -5.67
C LEU A 164 -4.17 12.02 -5.79
N THR A 165 -3.53 11.65 -4.68
CA THR A 165 -2.13 11.18 -4.70
C THR A 165 -1.98 9.83 -5.40
N ILE A 166 -3.02 9.00 -5.35
CA ILE A 166 -3.00 7.66 -5.97
C ILE A 166 -3.35 7.73 -7.47
N LEU A 167 -4.17 8.71 -7.90
CA LEU A 167 -4.58 8.92 -9.30
C LEU A 167 -3.46 9.50 -10.15
#